data_96ea7992bd38c70d8c0a5fb12913bcec
#
_entry.id   96ea7992bd38c70d8c0a5fb12913bcec
#
_cell.length_a   1.000
_cell.length_b   1.000
_cell.length_c   1.000
_cell.angle_alpha   90.00
_cell.angle_beta   90.00
_cell.angle_gamma   90.00
#
_symmetry.space_group_name_H-M   'P 1'
#
loop_
_entity.id
_entity.type
_entity.pdbx_description
1 polymer ?
#
loop_
_entity_poly.entity_id
_entity_poly.type
_entity_poly.pdbx_seq_one_letter_code
_entity_poly.pdbx_strand_id
1 'polypeptide(L)'
;MTATDDCVFCRIVNGTLPASRLVETDTALAFLDIDPVTPGHALVIPKEHLPDLADLTDDLAGELLAIARRIADALRRSDLRCEGVNLFYADGEAAFQEVFHAHLHVFPRYDGDGFTINANWGTDPDRADLDDIATMVVDALGSE
;
A
#
# COMPACT_ATOMS: atom_id res chain seq x y z
N MET A 1 16.01 11.05 -3.36
CA MET A 1 15.29 11.61 -4.52
C MET A 1 14.52 12.83 -4.10
N THR A 2 14.38 13.78 -5.00
CA THR A 2 13.58 14.97 -4.75
C THR A 2 12.15 14.76 -5.24
N ALA A 3 11.20 15.54 -4.70
CA ALA A 3 9.85 15.57 -5.19
C ALA A 3 9.83 16.01 -6.67
N THR A 4 8.88 15.48 -7.44
CA THR A 4 8.70 15.86 -8.84
C THR A 4 7.40 16.62 -9.02
N ASP A 5 7.41 17.64 -9.86
CA ASP A 5 6.23 18.46 -10.13
C ASP A 5 5.13 17.68 -10.85
N ASP A 6 5.47 16.58 -11.52
CA ASP A 6 4.50 15.76 -12.26
C ASP A 6 3.83 14.72 -11.37
N CYS A 7 4.39 14.43 -10.19
CA CYS A 7 3.85 13.42 -9.30
C CYS A 7 2.73 14.00 -8.44
N VAL A 8 1.52 13.43 -8.55
CA VAL A 8 0.36 13.88 -7.77
C VAL A 8 0.61 13.74 -6.27
N PHE A 9 1.30 12.69 -5.83
CA PHE A 9 1.58 12.48 -4.40
C PHE A 9 2.66 13.46 -3.90
N CYS A 10 3.68 13.75 -4.70
CA CYS A 10 4.65 14.79 -4.35
C CYS A 10 3.97 16.15 -4.19
N ARG A 11 2.99 16.45 -5.02
CA ARG A 11 2.23 17.70 -4.94
C ARG A 11 1.32 17.75 -3.71
N ILE A 12 0.83 16.61 -3.26
CA ILE A 12 0.12 16.51 -1.99
C ILE A 12 1.08 16.73 -0.81
N VAL A 13 2.24 16.09 -0.86
CA VAL A 13 3.26 16.23 0.20
C VAL A 13 3.68 17.70 0.37
N ASN A 14 3.91 18.41 -0.72
CA ASN A 14 4.37 19.80 -0.67
C ASN A 14 3.25 20.85 -0.50
N GLY A 15 2.00 20.41 -0.43
CA GLY A 15 0.86 21.29 -0.21
C GLY A 15 0.29 21.95 -1.45
N THR A 16 0.82 21.64 -2.65
CA THR A 16 0.30 22.20 -3.91
C THR A 16 -1.09 21.66 -4.24
N LEU A 17 -1.36 20.40 -3.89
CA LEU A 17 -2.69 19.80 -4.01
C LEU A 17 -3.26 19.54 -2.61
N PRO A 18 -4.57 19.76 -2.42
CA PRO A 18 -5.22 19.47 -1.15
C PRO A 18 -5.37 17.96 -0.95
N ALA A 19 -5.45 17.55 0.31
CA ALA A 19 -5.76 16.19 0.68
C ALA A 19 -6.37 16.17 2.09
N SER A 20 -7.17 15.15 2.36
CA SER A 20 -7.71 14.90 3.70
C SER A 20 -6.67 14.08 4.47
N ARG A 21 -5.79 14.76 5.19
CA ARG A 21 -4.66 14.15 5.89
C ARG A 21 -5.10 13.44 7.16
N LEU A 22 -4.53 12.28 7.41
CA LEU A 22 -4.82 11.46 8.60
C LEU A 22 -3.65 11.43 9.56
N VAL A 23 -2.45 11.12 9.05
CA VAL A 23 -1.22 11.00 9.84
C VAL A 23 -0.10 11.64 9.05
N GLU A 24 0.75 12.39 9.73
CA GLU A 24 1.95 12.95 9.11
C GLU A 24 3.13 12.82 10.06
N THR A 25 4.24 12.31 9.53
CA THR A 25 5.53 12.25 10.23
C THR A 25 6.55 13.01 9.40
N ASP A 26 7.81 13.02 9.84
CA ASP A 26 8.89 13.65 9.05
C ASP A 26 9.11 12.96 7.71
N THR A 27 8.81 11.66 7.61
CA THR A 27 9.17 10.82 6.46
C THR A 27 7.97 10.22 5.73
N ALA A 28 6.77 10.27 6.31
CA ALA A 28 5.59 9.64 5.73
C ALA A 28 4.34 10.51 5.89
N LEU A 29 3.36 10.25 5.04
CA LEU A 29 2.07 10.93 5.04
C LEU A 29 0.98 9.92 4.75
N ALA A 30 -0.13 10.01 5.46
CA ALA A 30 -1.33 9.24 5.18
C ALA A 30 -2.51 10.18 4.96
N PHE A 31 -3.32 9.86 3.96
CA PHE A 31 -4.47 10.67 3.59
C PHE A 31 -5.56 9.80 2.94
N LEU A 32 -6.76 10.31 2.86
CA LEU A 32 -7.86 9.60 2.20
C LEU A 32 -7.71 9.65 0.69
N ASP A 33 -7.99 8.51 0.04
CA ASP A 33 -8.05 8.45 -1.42
C ASP A 33 -9.25 9.29 -1.89
N ILE A 34 -9.02 10.13 -2.90
CA ILE A 34 -10.07 11.00 -3.45
C ILE A 34 -11.10 10.22 -4.27
N ASP A 35 -10.72 9.02 -4.73
CA ASP A 35 -11.60 8.11 -5.47
C ASP A 35 -11.67 6.77 -4.71
N PRO A 36 -12.32 6.77 -3.54
CA PRO A 36 -12.25 5.63 -2.64
C PRO A 36 -13.01 4.41 -3.14
N VAL A 37 -12.43 3.23 -2.97
CA VAL A 37 -13.11 1.97 -3.24
C VAL A 37 -14.22 1.73 -2.22
N THR A 38 -13.93 2.08 -0.96
CA THR A 38 -14.90 2.02 0.15
C THR A 38 -14.70 3.27 1.02
N PRO A 39 -15.72 3.68 1.79
CA PRO A 39 -15.56 4.83 2.69
C PRO A 39 -14.42 4.60 3.69
N GLY A 40 -13.48 5.54 3.74
CA GLY A 40 -12.31 5.45 4.60
C GLY A 40 -11.07 4.86 3.94
N HIS A 41 -11.14 4.53 2.64
CA HIS A 41 -9.98 4.08 1.87
C HIS A 41 -8.85 5.09 2.01
N ALA A 42 -7.75 4.67 2.58
CA ALA A 42 -6.60 5.53 2.86
C ALA A 42 -5.37 5.08 2.10
N LEU A 43 -4.46 6.01 1.90
CA LEU A 43 -3.14 5.79 1.30
C LEU A 43 -2.08 6.18 2.31
N VAL A 44 -1.03 5.39 2.40
CA VAL A 44 0.15 5.69 3.22
C VAL A 44 1.35 5.75 2.29
N ILE A 45 2.02 6.90 2.25
CA ILE A 45 3.12 7.14 1.30
C ILE A 45 4.37 7.63 2.02
N PRO A 46 5.57 7.36 1.48
CA PRO A 46 6.75 8.10 1.89
C PRO A 46 6.66 9.53 1.35
N LYS A 47 7.24 10.49 2.06
CA LYS A 47 7.32 11.87 1.58
C LYS A 47 8.32 12.01 0.43
N GLU A 48 9.40 11.23 0.47
CA GLU A 48 10.37 11.17 -0.61
C GLU A 48 9.77 10.47 -1.82
N HIS A 49 10.10 10.95 -3.02
CA HIS A 49 9.62 10.33 -4.26
C HIS A 49 10.40 9.04 -4.54
N LEU A 50 9.84 7.92 -4.13
CA LEU A 50 10.40 6.59 -4.32
C LEU A 50 9.38 5.78 -5.13
N PRO A 51 9.65 5.51 -6.41
CA PRO A 51 8.65 4.83 -7.25
C PRO A 51 8.47 3.34 -6.95
N ASP A 52 9.56 2.65 -6.59
CA ASP A 52 9.56 1.19 -6.47
C ASP A 52 9.64 0.73 -5.02
N LEU A 53 9.06 -0.44 -4.75
CA LEU A 53 9.13 -1.07 -3.43
C LEU A 53 10.59 -1.28 -2.98
N ALA A 54 11.46 -1.66 -3.92
CA ALA A 54 12.88 -1.88 -3.65
C ALA A 54 13.62 -0.61 -3.20
N ASP A 55 13.07 0.56 -3.47
CA ASP A 55 13.67 1.84 -3.05
C ASP A 55 13.44 2.17 -1.58
N LEU A 56 12.49 1.48 -0.94
CA LEU A 56 12.19 1.71 0.48
C LEU A 56 13.30 1.10 1.34
N THR A 57 13.71 1.84 2.37
CA THR A 57 14.56 1.28 3.43
C THR A 57 13.69 0.41 4.35
N ASP A 58 14.31 -0.48 5.09
CA ASP A 58 13.60 -1.30 6.08
C ASP A 58 12.85 -0.42 7.09
N ASP A 59 13.48 0.66 7.56
CA ASP A 59 12.85 1.58 8.50
C ASP A 59 11.62 2.24 7.90
N LEU A 60 11.70 2.70 6.65
CA LEU A 60 10.58 3.37 6.00
C LEU A 60 9.45 2.37 5.69
N ALA A 61 9.78 1.17 5.23
CA ALA A 61 8.79 0.12 4.99
C ALA A 61 8.04 -0.22 6.29
N GLY A 62 8.79 -0.36 7.38
CA GLY A 62 8.20 -0.61 8.71
C GLY A 62 7.30 0.53 9.17
N GLU A 63 7.70 1.77 8.91
CA GLU A 63 6.90 2.95 9.26
C GLU A 63 5.58 3.00 8.50
N LEU A 64 5.59 2.73 7.19
CA LEU A 64 4.36 2.71 6.39
C LEU A 64 3.38 1.68 6.92
N LEU A 65 3.86 0.48 7.24
CA LEU A 65 3.01 -0.57 7.80
C LEU A 65 2.51 -0.21 9.20
N ALA A 66 3.35 0.39 10.03
CA ALA A 66 2.94 0.82 11.38
C ALA A 66 1.84 1.87 11.32
N ILE A 67 1.94 2.83 10.39
CA ILE A 67 0.89 3.83 10.18
C ILE A 67 -0.39 3.16 9.68
N ALA A 68 -0.29 2.25 8.71
CA ALA A 68 -1.45 1.52 8.20
C ALA A 68 -2.16 0.75 9.30
N ARG A 69 -1.41 0.10 10.21
CA ARG A 69 -1.96 -0.62 11.36
C ARG A 69 -2.75 0.30 12.28
N ARG A 70 -2.22 1.49 12.55
CA ARG A 70 -2.90 2.49 13.39
C ARG A 70 -4.18 3.00 12.74
N ILE A 71 -4.16 3.23 11.42
CA ILE A 71 -5.33 3.66 10.68
C ILE A 71 -6.39 2.55 10.69
N ALA A 72 -6.00 1.30 10.45
CA ALA A 72 -6.91 0.16 10.49
C ALA A 72 -7.62 0.04 11.83
N ASP A 73 -6.89 0.21 12.93
CA ASP A 73 -7.48 0.20 14.28
C ASP A 73 -8.45 1.37 14.47
N ALA A 74 -8.06 2.56 14.02
CA ALA A 74 -8.91 3.75 14.12
C ALA A 74 -10.20 3.60 13.30
N LEU A 75 -10.12 3.03 12.11
CA LEU A 75 -11.29 2.78 11.27
C LEU A 75 -12.30 1.86 11.96
N ARG A 76 -11.82 0.82 12.63
CA ARG A 76 -12.70 -0.10 13.39
C ARG A 76 -13.39 0.59 14.56
N ARG A 77 -12.69 1.50 15.23
CA ARG A 77 -13.22 2.22 16.40
C ARG A 77 -14.04 3.45 16.02
N SER A 78 -13.98 3.90 14.77
CA SER A 78 -14.71 5.08 14.29
C SER A 78 -16.19 4.73 14.04
N ASP A 79 -16.97 5.77 13.76
CA ASP A 79 -18.38 5.63 13.39
C ASP A 79 -18.56 4.92 12.03
N LEU A 80 -17.50 4.78 11.23
CA LEU A 80 -17.54 3.99 10.02
C LEU A 80 -17.78 2.51 10.29
N ARG A 81 -17.26 2.01 11.42
CA ARG A 81 -17.49 0.64 11.89
C ARG A 81 -17.15 -0.42 10.83
N CYS A 82 -15.95 -0.32 10.25
CA CYS A 82 -15.53 -1.33 9.30
C CYS A 82 -15.37 -2.68 10.00
N GLU A 83 -15.62 -3.74 9.25
CA GLU A 83 -15.62 -5.12 9.76
C GLU A 83 -14.34 -5.86 9.46
N GLY A 84 -13.54 -5.34 8.55
CA GLY A 84 -12.26 -5.90 8.18
C GLY A 84 -11.42 -4.86 7.45
N VAL A 85 -10.16 -5.20 7.19
CA VAL A 85 -9.25 -4.33 6.46
C VAL A 85 -8.39 -5.18 5.53
N ASN A 86 -8.26 -4.76 4.29
CA ASN A 86 -7.24 -5.27 3.39
C ASN A 86 -6.15 -4.21 3.24
N LEU A 87 -4.90 -4.65 3.28
CA LEU A 87 -3.77 -3.83 2.88
C LEU A 87 -3.35 -4.29 1.48
N PHE A 88 -3.13 -3.33 0.60
CA PHE A 88 -2.80 -3.63 -0.79
C PHE A 88 -1.64 -2.73 -1.22
N TYR A 89 -0.60 -3.35 -1.77
CA TYR A 89 0.55 -2.64 -2.30
C TYR A 89 0.81 -3.12 -3.72
N ALA A 90 0.73 -2.21 -4.68
CA ALA A 90 1.03 -2.49 -6.08
C ALA A 90 2.44 -1.99 -6.40
N ASP A 91 3.34 -2.90 -6.73
CA ASP A 91 4.70 -2.60 -7.12
C ASP A 91 4.89 -3.01 -8.59
N GLY A 92 4.99 -2.04 -9.47
CA GLY A 92 5.12 -2.26 -10.89
C GLY A 92 3.80 -2.25 -11.64
N GLU A 93 3.89 -1.94 -12.92
CA GLU A 93 2.73 -1.82 -13.81
C GLU A 93 1.94 -3.14 -13.93
N ALA A 94 2.65 -4.27 -13.97
CA ALA A 94 2.01 -5.59 -14.04
C ALA A 94 1.17 -5.92 -12.80
N ALA A 95 1.44 -5.23 -11.69
CA ALA A 95 0.70 -5.37 -10.43
C ALA A 95 -0.33 -4.25 -10.23
N PHE A 96 -0.67 -3.53 -11.30
CA PHE A 96 -1.68 -2.44 -11.32
C PHE A 96 -1.23 -1.15 -10.62
N GLN A 97 0.07 -0.92 -10.49
CA GLN A 97 0.56 0.37 -10.00
C GLN A 97 0.25 1.45 -11.05
N GLU A 98 -0.53 2.46 -10.66
CA GLU A 98 -0.90 3.56 -11.54
C GLU A 98 -0.09 4.82 -11.25
N VAL A 99 0.16 5.12 -9.97
CA VAL A 99 0.99 6.25 -9.55
C VAL A 99 2.36 5.70 -9.14
N PHE A 100 3.41 6.16 -9.83
CA PHE A 100 4.78 5.68 -9.60
C PHE A 100 5.47 6.48 -8.50
N HIS A 101 4.86 6.42 -7.34
CA HIS A 101 5.31 6.88 -6.05
C HIS A 101 4.78 5.85 -5.07
N ALA A 102 5.64 5.22 -4.30
CA ALA A 102 5.29 4.10 -3.42
C ALA A 102 4.08 4.45 -2.55
N HIS A 103 3.11 3.57 -2.48
CA HIS A 103 1.93 3.79 -1.64
C HIS A 103 1.29 2.49 -1.21
N LEU A 104 0.87 2.45 0.04
CA LEU A 104 0.19 1.33 0.66
C LEU A 104 -1.28 1.71 0.83
N HIS A 105 -2.16 0.92 0.21
CA HIS A 105 -3.60 1.11 0.36
C HIS A 105 -4.09 0.47 1.64
N VAL A 106 -4.99 1.16 2.33
CA VAL A 106 -5.74 0.61 3.46
C VAL A 106 -7.21 0.60 3.03
N PHE A 107 -7.76 -0.58 2.77
CA PHE A 107 -9.15 -0.75 2.36
C PHE A 107 -9.99 -1.20 3.54
N PRO A 108 -10.80 -0.32 4.14
CA PRO A 108 -11.78 -0.79 5.11
C PRO A 108 -12.86 -1.59 4.40
N ARG A 109 -13.28 -2.69 5.02
CA ARG A 109 -14.24 -3.60 4.41
C ARG A 109 -15.54 -3.61 5.22
N TYR A 110 -16.65 -3.62 4.48
CA TYR A 110 -18.01 -3.59 5.03
C TYR A 110 -18.83 -4.69 4.39
N ASP A 111 -19.79 -5.24 5.13
CA ASP A 111 -20.72 -6.20 4.56
C ASP A 111 -21.46 -5.53 3.38
N GLY A 112 -21.52 -6.23 2.25
CA GLY A 112 -22.19 -5.72 1.07
C GLY A 112 -21.50 -4.54 0.37
N ASP A 113 -20.20 -4.34 0.59
CA ASP A 113 -19.46 -3.19 0.04
C ASP A 113 -19.19 -3.25 -1.47
N GLY A 114 -19.49 -4.38 -2.10
CA GLY A 114 -19.33 -4.54 -3.55
C GLY A 114 -17.88 -4.71 -4.01
N PHE A 115 -16.92 -4.69 -3.09
CA PHE A 115 -15.50 -4.89 -3.44
C PHE A 115 -15.17 -6.38 -3.37
N THR A 116 -14.66 -6.92 -4.47
CA THR A 116 -14.24 -8.32 -4.55
C THR A 116 -12.81 -8.41 -5.05
N ILE A 117 -12.12 -9.44 -4.57
CA ILE A 117 -10.78 -9.79 -5.05
C ILE A 117 -10.90 -11.15 -5.74
N ASN A 118 -10.58 -11.18 -7.03
CA ASN A 118 -10.70 -12.39 -7.82
C ASN A 118 -9.35 -12.81 -8.36
N ALA A 119 -9.10 -14.12 -8.38
CA ALA A 119 -7.92 -14.72 -8.96
C ALA A 119 -8.30 -16.11 -9.46
N ASN A 120 -7.44 -16.67 -10.28
CA ASN A 120 -7.59 -18.06 -10.71
C ASN A 120 -7.04 -18.97 -9.60
N TRP A 121 -7.86 -19.20 -8.58
CA TRP A 121 -7.48 -20.04 -7.43
C TRP A 121 -7.45 -21.51 -7.81
N GLY A 122 -6.65 -22.30 -7.11
CA GLY A 122 -6.70 -23.75 -7.23
C GLY A 122 -5.86 -24.31 -8.36
N THR A 123 -4.72 -23.71 -8.68
CA THR A 123 -3.75 -24.29 -9.62
C THR A 123 -3.14 -25.59 -9.12
N ASP A 124 -3.19 -25.81 -7.80
CA ASP A 124 -2.82 -27.06 -7.12
C ASP A 124 -1.45 -27.62 -7.55
N PRO A 125 -0.37 -26.84 -7.42
CA PRO A 125 0.97 -27.31 -7.73
C PRO A 125 1.39 -28.44 -6.76
N ASP A 126 2.21 -29.39 -7.23
CA ASP A 126 2.70 -30.43 -6.33
C ASP A 126 3.84 -29.89 -5.44
N ARG A 127 4.23 -30.68 -4.45
CA ARG A 127 5.26 -30.28 -3.48
C ARG A 127 6.60 -30.01 -4.15
N ALA A 128 6.98 -30.83 -5.13
CA ALA A 128 8.27 -30.67 -5.82
C ALA A 128 8.35 -29.34 -6.56
N ASP A 129 7.28 -28.92 -7.22
CA ASP A 129 7.23 -27.63 -7.93
C ASP A 129 7.38 -26.46 -6.96
N LEU A 130 6.69 -26.54 -5.82
CA LEU A 130 6.79 -25.50 -4.79
C LEU A 130 8.20 -25.42 -4.21
N ASP A 131 8.84 -26.57 -3.94
CA ASP A 131 10.19 -26.61 -3.39
C ASP A 131 11.21 -26.06 -4.38
N ASP A 132 11.05 -26.34 -5.67
CA ASP A 132 11.94 -25.81 -6.72
C ASP A 132 11.85 -24.28 -6.79
N ILE A 133 10.64 -23.74 -6.77
CA ILE A 133 10.42 -22.28 -6.78
C ILE A 133 11.01 -21.66 -5.52
N ALA A 134 10.77 -22.28 -4.36
CA ALA A 134 11.33 -21.81 -3.08
C ALA A 134 12.86 -21.74 -3.14
N THR A 135 13.50 -22.73 -3.73
CA THR A 135 14.96 -22.76 -3.89
C THR A 135 15.44 -21.60 -4.74
N MET A 136 14.77 -21.31 -5.87
CA MET A 136 15.12 -20.17 -6.72
C MET A 136 15.04 -18.85 -5.95
N VAL A 137 13.97 -18.67 -5.18
CA VAL A 137 13.77 -17.42 -4.41
C VAL A 137 14.79 -17.29 -3.29
N VAL A 138 15.05 -18.39 -2.56
CA VAL A 138 16.07 -18.41 -1.48
C VAL A 138 17.44 -18.06 -2.02
N ASP A 139 17.82 -18.64 -3.16
CA ASP A 139 19.12 -18.37 -3.79
C ASP A 139 19.24 -16.89 -4.17
N ALA A 140 18.17 -16.31 -4.71
CA ALA A 140 18.13 -14.90 -5.06
C ALA A 140 18.20 -14.00 -3.82
N LEU A 141 17.54 -14.37 -2.72
CA LEU A 141 17.62 -13.64 -1.45
C LEU A 141 19.04 -13.61 -0.90
N GLY A 142 19.77 -14.71 -1.02
CA GLY A 142 21.16 -14.79 -0.58
C GLY A 142 22.13 -13.95 -1.39
N SER A 143 21.71 -13.40 -2.52
CA SER A 143 22.53 -12.57 -3.42
C SER A 143 22.44 -11.07 -3.11
N GLU A 144 21.62 -10.66 -2.16
CA GLU A 144 21.46 -9.25 -1.76
C GLU A 144 22.62 -8.73 -0.92
#